data_e16d32b89b31a9936589a0699eba9929
#
_entry.id   e16d32b89b31a9936589a0699eba9929
#
_cell.length_a   1.000
_cell.length_b   1.000
_cell.length_c   1.000
_cell.angle_alpha   90.00
_cell.angle_beta   90.00
_cell.angle_gamma   90.00
#
_symmetry.space_group_name_H-M   'P 1'
#
loop_
_entity.id
_entity.type
_entity.pdbx_description
1 polymer ?
#
loop_
_entity_poly.entity_id
_entity_poly.type
_entity_poly.pdbx_seq_one_letter_code
_entity_poly.pdbx_strand_id
1 'polypeptide(L)'
;FRRVLFRSFSLEQLATDVGSSPYHLQRTFKEVIGVSPKKYAEAKRMERFKLDLRAGSDIATATYDAGFGSSSRLYEKASESLGMTPAVYQKGGKGMKINFAITECELGRILVARTIKGLCSVSFADNDSELESNLKKEFPNAEIVKDANVLKEFLDDIVDILAGKRTQNELPLDIQATAFQMQVWDLLRKIPYGETVTYSQIAEMLGDRKKVRAVARACAGNRLAVVIPCHRVVSKNGELSGYRWGVKRKQQLLTKEKTLQGQR
;
A
#
# COMPACT_ATOMS: atom_id res chain seq x y z
N PHE A 1 -24.54 0.89 16.50
CA PHE A 1 -23.09 1.20 16.40
C PHE A 1 -22.63 1.46 14.95
N ARG A 2 -23.13 0.74 13.93
CA ARG A 2 -22.71 0.89 12.51
C ARG A 2 -23.09 2.24 11.86
N ARG A 3 -24.21 2.89 12.25
CA ARG A 3 -24.65 4.18 11.67
C ARG A 3 -23.99 5.41 12.27
N VAL A 4 -23.36 5.28 13.43
CA VAL A 4 -22.78 6.38 14.21
C VAL A 4 -21.39 6.80 13.70
N LEU A 5 -20.61 5.89 13.12
CA LEU A 5 -19.23 6.13 12.66
C LEU A 5 -19.10 7.01 11.39
N PHE A 6 -20.21 7.32 10.70
CA PHE A 6 -20.19 8.05 9.42
C PHE A 6 -20.73 9.49 9.51
N ARG A 7 -21.26 9.93 10.66
CA ARG A 7 -21.51 11.35 10.91
C ARG A 7 -20.20 12.06 11.26
N SER A 8 -20.09 13.32 10.87
CA SER A 8 -18.94 14.18 11.19
C SER A 8 -18.90 14.49 12.67
N PHE A 9 -18.36 13.60 13.50
CA PHE A 9 -18.06 13.92 14.90
C PHE A 9 -16.85 14.84 14.96
N SER A 10 -16.96 15.89 15.74
CA SER A 10 -15.80 16.70 16.11
C SER A 10 -14.95 15.93 17.15
N LEU A 11 -13.68 16.29 17.25
CA LEU A 11 -12.79 15.67 18.26
C LEU A 11 -13.31 15.95 19.68
N GLU A 12 -13.90 17.13 19.89
CA GLU A 12 -14.51 17.58 21.14
C GLU A 12 -15.68 16.66 21.53
N GLN A 13 -16.56 16.36 20.57
CA GLN A 13 -17.71 15.49 20.78
C GLN A 13 -17.30 14.08 21.15
N LEU A 14 -16.32 13.51 20.43
CA LEU A 14 -15.76 12.19 20.75
C LEU A 14 -15.08 12.17 22.14
N ALA A 15 -14.40 13.24 22.50
CA ALA A 15 -13.75 13.36 23.79
C ALA A 15 -14.77 13.39 24.93
N THR A 16 -15.87 14.14 24.76
CA THR A 16 -16.98 14.20 25.70
C THR A 16 -17.64 12.82 25.87
N ASP A 17 -17.90 12.11 24.76
CA ASP A 17 -18.54 10.78 24.78
C ASP A 17 -17.74 9.72 25.53
N VAL A 18 -16.41 9.87 25.58
CA VAL A 18 -15.51 8.93 26.29
C VAL A 18 -14.98 9.49 27.62
N GLY A 19 -15.50 10.63 28.07
CA GLY A 19 -15.08 11.24 29.34
C GLY A 19 -13.63 11.69 29.39
N SER A 20 -13.09 12.16 28.25
CA SER A 20 -11.69 12.54 28.11
C SER A 20 -11.53 13.97 27.56
N SER A 21 -10.34 14.56 27.70
CA SER A 21 -10.05 15.81 27.00
C SER A 21 -9.71 15.53 25.52
N PRO A 22 -9.99 16.48 24.60
CA PRO A 22 -9.63 16.33 23.17
C PRO A 22 -8.15 16.05 22.95
N TYR A 23 -7.28 16.69 23.71
CA TYR A 23 -5.82 16.49 23.64
C TYR A 23 -5.42 15.07 24.09
N HIS A 24 -5.94 14.62 25.22
CA HIS A 24 -5.67 13.29 25.73
C HIS A 24 -6.20 12.20 24.80
N LEU A 25 -7.44 12.36 24.31
CA LEU A 25 -8.01 11.45 23.32
C LEU A 25 -7.16 11.37 22.05
N GLN A 26 -6.75 12.53 21.50
CA GLN A 26 -5.93 12.55 20.27
C GLN A 26 -4.59 11.87 20.48
N ARG A 27 -3.92 12.10 21.60
CA ARG A 27 -2.63 11.50 21.95
C ARG A 27 -2.76 10.00 22.12
N THR A 28 -3.66 9.54 23.01
CA THR A 28 -3.88 8.12 23.28
C THR A 28 -4.35 7.36 22.04
N PHE A 29 -5.26 7.95 21.26
CA PHE A 29 -5.71 7.36 20.00
C PHE A 29 -4.55 7.20 19.01
N LYS A 30 -3.67 8.21 18.90
CA LYS A 30 -2.49 8.15 18.03
C LYS A 30 -1.47 7.12 18.54
N GLU A 31 -1.29 6.99 19.84
CA GLU A 31 -0.42 5.98 20.45
C GLU A 31 -0.95 4.56 20.19
N VAL A 32 -2.26 4.34 20.33
CA VAL A 32 -2.88 3.01 20.18
C VAL A 32 -3.11 2.64 18.71
N ILE A 33 -3.57 3.58 17.88
CA ILE A 33 -3.98 3.32 16.49
C ILE A 33 -2.89 3.69 15.48
N GLY A 34 -1.89 4.49 15.91
CA GLY A 34 -0.77 4.93 15.06
C GLY A 34 -1.08 6.16 14.20
N VAL A 35 -2.34 6.58 14.09
CA VAL A 35 -2.78 7.77 13.35
C VAL A 35 -3.76 8.58 14.17
N SER A 36 -3.91 9.88 13.86
CA SER A 36 -4.89 10.72 14.55
C SER A 36 -6.32 10.23 14.28
N PRO A 37 -7.29 10.51 15.21
CA PRO A 37 -8.70 10.19 15.01
C PRO A 37 -9.24 10.67 13.67
N LYS A 38 -8.85 11.87 13.25
CA LYS A 38 -9.23 12.48 11.97
C LYS A 38 -8.75 11.65 10.77
N LYS A 39 -7.47 11.28 10.74
CA LYS A 39 -6.89 10.44 9.66
C LYS A 39 -7.54 9.06 9.63
N TYR A 40 -7.81 8.47 10.78
CA TYR A 40 -8.50 7.18 10.87
C TYR A 40 -9.93 7.24 10.32
N ALA A 41 -10.71 8.26 10.73
CA ALA A 41 -12.07 8.45 10.24
C ALA A 41 -12.10 8.71 8.73
N GLU A 42 -11.17 9.50 8.20
CA GLU A 42 -11.01 9.75 6.76
C GLU A 42 -10.72 8.47 5.98
N ALA A 43 -9.80 7.64 6.47
CA ALA A 43 -9.48 6.37 5.85
C ALA A 43 -10.69 5.40 5.87
N LYS A 44 -11.45 5.36 6.97
CA LYS A 44 -12.67 4.54 7.06
C LYS A 44 -13.78 5.02 6.13
N ARG A 45 -13.96 6.33 5.99
CA ARG A 45 -14.89 6.90 5.00
C ARG A 45 -14.48 6.53 3.57
N MET A 46 -13.21 6.61 3.25
CA MET A 46 -12.69 6.23 1.94
C MET A 46 -12.86 4.73 1.67
N GLU A 47 -12.63 3.88 2.67
CA GLU A 47 -12.87 2.43 2.57
C GLU A 47 -14.35 2.13 2.26
N ARG A 48 -15.27 2.79 2.97
CA ARG A 48 -16.72 2.66 2.72
C ARG A 48 -17.08 3.15 1.32
N PHE A 49 -16.62 4.32 0.94
CA PHE A 49 -16.83 4.87 -0.39
C PHE A 49 -16.40 3.90 -1.51
N LYS A 50 -15.23 3.27 -1.36
CA LYS A 50 -14.73 2.24 -2.29
C LYS A 50 -15.64 1.03 -2.38
N LEU A 51 -16.16 0.57 -1.25
CA LEU A 51 -17.08 -0.57 -1.20
C LEU A 51 -18.40 -0.25 -1.89
N ASP A 52 -18.97 0.92 -1.64
CA ASP A 52 -20.24 1.35 -2.22
C ASP A 52 -20.12 1.54 -3.74
N LEU A 53 -19.01 2.12 -4.23
CA LEU A 53 -18.72 2.22 -5.67
C LEU A 53 -18.59 0.85 -6.34
N ARG A 54 -17.91 -0.11 -5.69
CA ARG A 54 -17.80 -1.49 -6.20
C ARG A 54 -19.12 -2.23 -6.20
N ALA A 55 -20.01 -1.91 -5.27
CA ALA A 55 -21.36 -2.44 -5.20
C ALA A 55 -22.32 -1.83 -6.25
N GLY A 56 -21.82 -0.87 -7.07
CA GLY A 56 -22.60 -0.25 -8.13
C GLY A 56 -23.35 1.03 -7.72
N SER A 57 -23.15 1.52 -6.49
CA SER A 57 -23.72 2.81 -6.06
C SER A 57 -23.20 3.95 -6.94
N ASP A 58 -24.05 4.93 -7.25
CA ASP A 58 -23.59 6.14 -7.92
C ASP A 58 -22.67 6.96 -6.99
N ILE A 59 -21.85 7.84 -7.60
CA ILE A 59 -20.82 8.59 -6.87
C ILE A 59 -21.42 9.52 -5.82
N ALA A 60 -22.58 10.12 -6.09
CA ALA A 60 -23.23 11.04 -5.16
C ALA A 60 -23.73 10.28 -3.93
N THR A 61 -24.47 9.22 -4.11
CA THR A 61 -24.94 8.33 -3.03
C THR A 61 -23.78 7.77 -2.23
N ALA A 62 -22.76 7.19 -2.88
CA ALA A 62 -21.58 6.68 -2.20
C ALA A 62 -20.82 7.76 -1.40
N THR A 63 -20.80 9.00 -1.89
CA THR A 63 -20.22 10.14 -1.19
C THR A 63 -20.95 10.46 0.13
N TYR A 64 -22.27 10.53 0.08
CA TYR A 64 -23.09 10.81 1.26
C TYR A 64 -23.07 9.65 2.25
N ASP A 65 -23.21 8.40 1.77
CA ASP A 65 -23.21 7.21 2.62
C ASP A 65 -21.87 6.99 3.31
N ALA A 66 -20.78 7.36 2.67
CA ALA A 66 -19.45 7.36 3.27
C ALA A 66 -19.21 8.52 4.24
N GLY A 67 -20.15 9.49 4.35
CA GLY A 67 -20.06 10.61 5.29
C GLY A 67 -19.12 11.74 4.84
N PHE A 68 -18.95 11.95 3.54
CA PHE A 68 -18.29 13.14 3.00
C PHE A 68 -19.30 14.27 2.87
N GLY A 69 -19.01 15.41 3.50
CA GLY A 69 -19.94 16.56 3.53
C GLY A 69 -20.05 17.34 2.21
N SER A 70 -19.17 17.06 1.22
CA SER A 70 -19.24 17.61 -0.13
C SER A 70 -18.42 16.79 -1.11
N SER A 71 -18.84 16.80 -2.38
CA SER A 71 -18.13 16.15 -3.47
C SER A 71 -16.73 16.76 -3.70
N SER A 72 -16.55 18.07 -3.56
CA SER A 72 -15.24 18.72 -3.73
C SER A 72 -14.18 18.18 -2.77
N ARG A 73 -14.52 18.06 -1.48
CA ARG A 73 -13.63 17.45 -0.47
C ARG A 73 -13.34 15.99 -0.74
N LEU A 74 -14.30 15.26 -1.31
CA LEU A 74 -14.09 13.90 -1.73
C LEU A 74 -13.11 13.85 -2.91
N TYR A 75 -13.29 14.68 -3.96
CA TYR A 75 -12.44 14.62 -5.15
C TYR A 75 -10.98 14.94 -4.84
N GLU A 76 -10.71 15.94 -3.97
CA GLU A 76 -9.35 16.22 -3.48
C GLU A 76 -8.72 14.97 -2.82
N LYS A 77 -9.41 14.39 -1.85
CA LYS A 77 -8.92 13.24 -1.08
C LYS A 77 -8.97 11.92 -1.85
N ALA A 78 -9.96 11.77 -2.74
CA ALA A 78 -10.06 10.59 -3.56
C ALA A 78 -8.90 10.49 -4.56
N SER A 79 -8.49 11.62 -5.15
CA SER A 79 -7.31 11.64 -6.03
C SER A 79 -6.05 11.19 -5.30
N GLU A 80 -5.86 11.57 -4.03
CA GLU A 80 -4.73 11.11 -3.23
C GLU A 80 -4.85 9.63 -2.79
N SER A 81 -6.06 9.19 -2.43
CA SER A 81 -6.29 7.86 -1.84
C SER A 81 -6.62 6.76 -2.84
N LEU A 82 -7.18 7.13 -4.00
CA LEU A 82 -7.54 6.20 -5.08
C LEU A 82 -6.47 6.14 -6.18
N GLY A 83 -5.55 7.13 -6.20
CA GLY A 83 -4.65 7.30 -7.34
C GLY A 83 -5.38 7.73 -8.64
N MET A 84 -6.71 7.86 -8.61
CA MET A 84 -7.58 8.20 -9.72
C MET A 84 -8.84 8.90 -9.24
N THR A 85 -9.62 9.47 -10.17
CA THR A 85 -10.93 10.02 -9.81
C THR A 85 -11.93 8.94 -9.39
N PRO A 86 -12.93 9.25 -8.55
CA PRO A 86 -13.99 8.32 -8.20
C PRO A 86 -14.69 7.66 -9.39
N ALA A 87 -14.92 8.42 -10.47
CA ALA A 87 -15.53 7.92 -11.70
C ALA A 87 -14.67 6.87 -12.42
N VAL A 88 -13.35 7.07 -12.45
CA VAL A 88 -12.40 6.11 -13.01
C VAL A 88 -12.34 4.85 -12.13
N TYR A 89 -12.34 5.02 -10.82
CA TYR A 89 -12.34 3.89 -9.88
C TYR A 89 -13.62 3.04 -9.98
N GLN A 90 -14.80 3.68 -10.04
CA GLN A 90 -16.10 2.99 -10.23
C GLN A 90 -16.10 2.13 -11.51
N LYS A 91 -15.47 2.63 -12.57
CA LYS A 91 -15.32 1.94 -13.86
C LYS A 91 -14.12 0.98 -13.92
N GLY A 92 -13.54 0.60 -12.77
CA GLY A 92 -12.44 -0.37 -12.69
C GLY A 92 -11.14 0.09 -13.37
N GLY A 93 -10.86 1.38 -13.34
CA GLY A 93 -9.66 1.97 -13.97
C GLY A 93 -9.87 2.44 -15.41
N LYS A 94 -11.10 2.45 -15.92
CA LYS A 94 -11.39 2.93 -17.28
C LYS A 94 -10.90 4.38 -17.47
N GLY A 95 -10.03 4.59 -18.46
CA GLY A 95 -9.38 5.88 -18.71
C GLY A 95 -8.09 6.11 -17.89
N MET A 96 -7.65 5.12 -17.09
CA MET A 96 -6.31 5.13 -16.53
C MET A 96 -5.32 4.56 -17.53
N LYS A 97 -4.27 5.32 -17.82
CA LYS A 97 -3.14 4.83 -18.63
C LYS A 97 -2.05 4.34 -17.70
N ILE A 98 -1.64 3.08 -17.90
CA ILE A 98 -0.55 2.44 -17.20
C ILE A 98 0.52 2.09 -18.22
N ASN A 99 1.69 2.72 -18.10
CA ASN A 99 2.86 2.31 -18.85
C ASN A 99 3.59 1.23 -18.05
N PHE A 100 4.06 0.17 -18.72
CA PHE A 100 4.85 -0.86 -18.09
C PHE A 100 6.04 -1.26 -18.95
N ALA A 101 7.06 -1.79 -18.29
CA ALA A 101 8.19 -2.44 -18.92
C ALA A 101 8.56 -3.71 -18.17
N ILE A 102 9.17 -4.66 -18.87
CA ILE A 102 9.67 -5.90 -18.31
C ILE A 102 11.14 -6.02 -18.68
N THR A 103 11.96 -6.39 -17.71
CA THR A 103 13.38 -6.66 -17.92
C THR A 103 13.79 -7.92 -17.18
N GLU A 104 14.97 -8.40 -17.47
CA GLU A 104 15.60 -9.50 -16.74
C GLU A 104 16.35 -8.97 -15.52
N CYS A 105 16.34 -9.73 -14.43
CA CYS A 105 17.16 -9.50 -13.25
C CYS A 105 17.56 -10.84 -12.61
N GLU A 106 18.42 -10.79 -11.61
CA GLU A 106 18.91 -11.99 -10.91
C GLU A 106 17.78 -12.85 -10.28
N LEU A 107 16.59 -12.28 -10.10
CA LEU A 107 15.41 -12.95 -9.52
C LEU A 107 14.44 -13.47 -10.59
N GLY A 108 14.83 -13.44 -11.86
CA GLY A 108 14.01 -13.77 -13.02
C GLY A 108 13.50 -12.54 -13.75
N ARG A 109 12.27 -12.58 -14.24
CA ARG A 109 11.66 -11.44 -14.94
C ARG A 109 11.03 -10.48 -13.95
N ILE A 110 11.25 -9.18 -14.15
CA ILE A 110 10.63 -8.12 -13.34
C ILE A 110 9.81 -7.19 -14.22
N LEU A 111 8.59 -6.92 -13.81
CA LEU A 111 7.71 -5.91 -14.39
C LEU A 111 7.67 -4.70 -13.48
N VAL A 112 7.85 -3.53 -14.08
CA VAL A 112 7.64 -2.23 -13.45
C VAL A 112 6.52 -1.52 -14.19
N ALA A 113 5.51 -1.05 -13.47
CA ALA A 113 4.38 -0.31 -14.03
C ALA A 113 4.13 0.98 -13.27
N ARG A 114 3.80 2.04 -14.03
CA ARG A 114 3.48 3.35 -13.48
C ARG A 114 2.25 3.97 -14.13
N THR A 115 1.59 4.84 -13.36
CA THR A 115 0.67 5.85 -13.86
C THR A 115 1.40 7.19 -14.01
N ILE A 116 0.68 8.25 -14.38
CA ILE A 116 1.24 9.61 -14.37
C ILE A 116 1.68 10.06 -12.97
N LYS A 117 1.15 9.47 -11.89
CA LYS A 117 1.43 9.84 -10.48
C LYS A 117 2.62 9.11 -9.88
N GLY A 118 2.98 7.93 -10.38
CA GLY A 118 4.07 7.14 -9.84
C GLY A 118 3.91 5.64 -10.06
N LEU A 119 4.74 4.86 -9.38
CA LEU A 119 4.73 3.39 -9.46
C LEU A 119 3.43 2.82 -8.90
N CYS A 120 2.76 1.98 -9.67
CA CYS A 120 1.53 1.28 -9.28
C CYS A 120 1.70 -0.24 -9.17
N SER A 121 2.71 -0.82 -9.83
CA SER A 121 3.05 -2.24 -9.68
C SER A 121 4.55 -2.48 -9.93
N VAL A 122 5.16 -3.31 -9.08
CA VAL A 122 6.47 -3.93 -9.29
C VAL A 122 6.31 -5.40 -8.92
N SER A 123 6.55 -6.30 -9.86
CA SER A 123 6.26 -7.72 -9.68
C SER A 123 7.31 -8.61 -10.33
N PHE A 124 7.49 -9.81 -9.79
CA PHE A 124 8.37 -10.84 -10.34
C PHE A 124 7.56 -12.04 -10.85
N ALA A 125 8.04 -12.65 -11.93
CA ALA A 125 7.57 -13.95 -12.40
C ALA A 125 8.71 -14.69 -13.15
N ASP A 126 8.40 -15.88 -13.63
CA ASP A 126 9.37 -16.66 -14.40
C ASP A 126 9.33 -16.32 -15.91
N ASN A 127 8.23 -15.69 -16.36
CA ASN A 127 8.08 -15.27 -17.75
C ASN A 127 7.24 -13.98 -17.90
N ASP A 128 7.36 -13.33 -19.07
CA ASP A 128 6.68 -12.07 -19.38
C ASP A 128 5.17 -12.24 -19.47
N SER A 129 4.68 -13.34 -20.01
CA SER A 129 3.25 -13.61 -20.20
C SER A 129 2.49 -13.63 -18.86
N GLU A 130 3.09 -14.24 -17.84
CA GLU A 130 2.54 -14.25 -16.49
C GLU A 130 2.48 -12.85 -15.90
N LEU A 131 3.52 -12.04 -16.06
CA LEU A 131 3.59 -10.66 -15.58
C LEU A 131 2.51 -9.79 -16.23
N GLU A 132 2.38 -9.86 -17.55
CA GLU A 132 1.36 -9.11 -18.30
C GLU A 132 -0.06 -9.56 -17.93
N SER A 133 -0.29 -10.86 -17.79
CA SER A 133 -1.60 -11.40 -17.38
C SER A 133 -1.97 -10.93 -15.98
N ASN A 134 -1.02 -10.94 -15.03
CA ASN A 134 -1.23 -10.49 -13.68
C ASN A 134 -1.52 -8.98 -13.64
N LEU A 135 -0.81 -8.16 -14.40
CA LEU A 135 -1.06 -6.73 -14.51
C LEU A 135 -2.46 -6.44 -15.07
N LYS A 136 -2.88 -7.15 -16.13
CA LYS A 136 -4.22 -7.02 -16.72
C LYS A 136 -5.33 -7.45 -15.75
N LYS A 137 -5.13 -8.53 -14.99
CA LYS A 137 -6.08 -8.97 -13.95
C LYS A 137 -6.21 -7.94 -12.82
N GLU A 138 -5.13 -7.25 -12.50
CA GLU A 138 -5.10 -6.26 -11.45
C GLU A 138 -5.77 -4.94 -11.85
N PHE A 139 -5.65 -4.58 -13.14
CA PHE A 139 -6.20 -3.35 -13.73
C PHE A 139 -7.02 -3.68 -14.99
N PRO A 140 -8.17 -4.37 -14.86
CA PRO A 140 -8.88 -4.97 -15.98
C PRO A 140 -9.42 -3.97 -17.01
N ASN A 141 -9.63 -2.71 -16.62
CA ASN A 141 -10.24 -1.68 -17.45
C ASN A 141 -9.28 -0.50 -17.73
N ALA A 142 -8.01 -0.63 -17.36
CA ALA A 142 -6.99 0.37 -17.68
C ALA A 142 -6.46 0.17 -19.10
N GLU A 143 -6.03 1.28 -19.72
CA GLU A 143 -5.20 1.24 -20.93
C GLU A 143 -3.78 0.87 -20.53
N ILE A 144 -3.36 -0.35 -20.83
CA ILE A 144 -2.04 -0.88 -20.47
C ILE A 144 -1.14 -0.84 -21.69
N VAL A 145 -0.07 -0.05 -21.62
CA VAL A 145 0.86 0.22 -22.73
C VAL A 145 2.27 -0.21 -22.34
N LYS A 146 2.91 -1.03 -23.19
CA LYS A 146 4.32 -1.40 -23.00
C LYS A 146 5.19 -0.26 -23.54
N ASP A 147 5.94 0.40 -22.65
CA ASP A 147 6.79 1.54 -23.00
C ASP A 147 8.03 1.57 -22.09
N ALA A 148 9.12 1.01 -22.59
CA ALA A 148 10.38 0.94 -21.85
C ALA A 148 11.06 2.32 -21.70
N ASN A 149 10.83 3.24 -22.65
CA ASN A 149 11.50 4.56 -22.62
C ASN A 149 10.98 5.39 -21.44
N VAL A 150 9.67 5.43 -21.26
CA VAL A 150 9.00 6.16 -20.14
C VAL A 150 9.37 5.56 -18.78
N LEU A 151 9.81 4.29 -18.74
CA LEU A 151 10.12 3.57 -17.50
C LEU A 151 11.61 3.39 -17.25
N LYS A 152 12.49 3.90 -18.12
CA LYS A 152 13.93 3.70 -18.01
C LYS A 152 14.47 4.12 -16.64
N GLU A 153 14.19 5.32 -16.20
CA GLU A 153 14.63 5.83 -14.88
C GLU A 153 14.13 4.95 -13.73
N PHE A 154 12.85 4.54 -13.76
CA PHE A 154 12.29 3.65 -12.74
C PHE A 154 12.92 2.27 -12.74
N LEU A 155 13.27 1.73 -13.92
CA LEU A 155 13.98 0.45 -14.02
C LEU A 155 15.38 0.56 -13.42
N ASP A 156 16.12 1.63 -13.76
CA ASP A 156 17.44 1.92 -13.22
C ASP A 156 17.36 2.06 -11.68
N ASP A 157 16.38 2.80 -11.18
CA ASP A 157 16.12 2.97 -9.75
C ASP A 157 15.85 1.63 -9.04
N ILE A 158 15.02 0.76 -9.64
CA ILE A 158 14.72 -0.57 -9.08
C ILE A 158 15.96 -1.46 -9.08
N VAL A 159 16.79 -1.41 -10.11
CA VAL A 159 18.07 -2.13 -10.17
C VAL A 159 19.01 -1.63 -9.07
N ASP A 160 19.10 -0.33 -8.86
CA ASP A 160 19.92 0.27 -7.81
C ASP A 160 19.40 -0.07 -6.40
N ILE A 161 18.09 -0.15 -6.19
CA ILE A 161 17.49 -0.65 -4.94
C ILE A 161 17.87 -2.12 -4.72
N LEU A 162 17.77 -2.96 -5.73
CA LEU A 162 18.17 -4.37 -5.67
C LEU A 162 19.67 -4.53 -5.39
N ALA A 163 20.50 -3.62 -5.91
CA ALA A 163 21.94 -3.58 -5.66
C ALA A 163 22.32 -2.92 -4.31
N GLY A 164 21.34 -2.43 -3.53
CA GLY A 164 21.57 -1.72 -2.27
C GLY A 164 22.21 -0.35 -2.41
N LYS A 165 22.28 0.21 -3.62
CA LYS A 165 22.87 1.53 -3.91
C LYS A 165 21.94 2.68 -3.60
N ARG A 166 20.61 2.45 -3.59
CA ARG A 166 19.56 3.45 -3.39
C ARG A 166 18.56 3.01 -2.34
N THR A 167 17.99 3.97 -1.62
CA THR A 167 16.90 3.72 -0.66
C THR A 167 15.54 3.72 -1.36
N GLN A 168 14.58 2.90 -0.85
CA GLN A 168 13.23 2.78 -1.43
C GLN A 168 12.35 4.02 -1.23
N ASN A 169 12.77 4.98 -0.40
CA ASN A 169 11.90 6.08 0.07
C ASN A 169 11.72 7.22 -0.93
N GLU A 170 12.51 7.26 -2.00
CA GLU A 170 12.55 8.40 -2.93
C GLU A 170 11.65 8.24 -4.15
N LEU A 171 11.07 7.06 -4.37
CA LEU A 171 10.24 6.81 -5.55
C LEU A 171 8.81 7.32 -5.35
N PRO A 172 8.23 8.05 -6.33
CA PRO A 172 6.82 8.40 -6.31
C PRO A 172 5.96 7.15 -6.47
N LEU A 173 4.98 6.98 -5.58
CA LEU A 173 4.11 5.80 -5.55
C LEU A 173 2.66 6.19 -5.81
N ASP A 174 1.99 5.41 -6.65
CA ASP A 174 0.55 5.47 -6.88
C ASP A 174 -0.10 4.18 -6.36
N ILE A 175 -0.29 4.12 -5.04
CA ILE A 175 -0.74 2.92 -4.33
C ILE A 175 -2.16 3.08 -3.83
N GLN A 176 -3.00 2.11 -4.19
CA GLN A 176 -4.31 1.96 -3.57
C GLN A 176 -4.20 1.03 -2.37
N ALA A 177 -4.44 1.57 -1.17
CA ALA A 177 -4.32 0.82 0.07
C ALA A 177 -5.36 1.25 1.11
N THR A 178 -5.71 0.32 2.01
CA THR A 178 -6.46 0.69 3.22
C THR A 178 -5.55 1.46 4.18
N ALA A 179 -6.16 2.22 5.11
CA ALA A 179 -5.39 2.93 6.14
C ALA A 179 -4.44 2.00 6.91
N PHE A 180 -4.88 0.77 7.20
CA PHE A 180 -4.06 -0.22 7.89
C PHE A 180 -2.89 -0.71 7.03
N GLN A 181 -3.13 -0.98 5.74
CA GLN A 181 -2.05 -1.34 4.81
C GLN A 181 -1.00 -0.23 4.71
N MET A 182 -1.44 1.04 4.60
CA MET A 182 -0.53 2.18 4.57
C MET A 182 0.36 2.24 5.82
N GLN A 183 -0.23 2.07 7.01
CA GLN A 183 0.53 2.04 8.26
C GLN A 183 1.56 0.91 8.27
N VAL A 184 1.17 -0.30 7.86
CA VAL A 184 2.09 -1.43 7.76
C VAL A 184 3.21 -1.10 6.78
N TRP A 185 2.88 -0.64 5.58
CA TRP A 185 3.86 -0.38 4.51
C TRP A 185 4.82 0.77 4.86
N ASP A 186 4.36 1.79 5.58
CA ASP A 186 5.21 2.86 6.12
C ASP A 186 6.24 2.30 7.12
N LEU A 187 5.84 1.34 7.96
CA LEU A 187 6.78 0.64 8.84
C LEU A 187 7.75 -0.23 8.06
N LEU A 188 7.25 -0.97 7.04
CA LEU A 188 8.13 -1.81 6.21
C LEU A 188 9.24 -1.00 5.53
N ARG A 189 8.90 0.19 5.00
CA ARG A 189 9.89 1.08 4.34
C ARG A 189 10.97 1.61 5.28
N LYS A 190 10.74 1.57 6.60
CA LYS A 190 11.71 1.97 7.62
C LYS A 190 12.65 0.84 8.04
N ILE A 191 12.39 -0.41 7.64
CA ILE A 191 13.28 -1.53 7.94
C ILE A 191 14.58 -1.33 7.14
N PRO A 192 15.75 -1.24 7.81
CA PRO A 192 17.01 -1.05 7.12
C PRO A 192 17.32 -2.19 6.13
N TYR A 193 18.16 -1.87 5.15
CA TYR A 193 18.65 -2.86 4.19
C TYR A 193 19.46 -3.93 4.92
N GLY A 194 19.19 -5.21 4.64
CA GLY A 194 19.84 -6.34 5.28
C GLY A 194 19.27 -6.75 6.65
N GLU A 195 18.36 -5.96 7.22
CA GLU A 195 17.70 -6.29 8.48
C GLU A 195 16.34 -6.98 8.25
N THR A 196 15.92 -7.74 9.25
CA THR A 196 14.60 -8.38 9.24
C THR A 196 13.84 -8.09 10.52
N VAL A 197 12.53 -8.02 10.42
CA VAL A 197 11.61 -7.91 11.56
C VAL A 197 10.57 -9.00 11.48
N THR A 198 9.97 -9.37 12.62
CA THR A 198 8.90 -10.35 12.64
C THR A 198 7.54 -9.68 12.44
N TYR A 199 6.54 -10.46 11.97
CA TYR A 199 5.14 -9.97 11.91
C TYR A 199 4.64 -9.51 13.29
N SER A 200 5.11 -10.14 14.36
CA SER A 200 4.76 -9.77 15.73
C SER A 200 5.35 -8.40 16.13
N GLN A 201 6.60 -8.12 15.77
CA GLN A 201 7.23 -6.82 16.02
C GLN A 201 6.51 -5.69 15.26
N ILE A 202 6.13 -5.91 13.99
CA ILE A 202 5.32 -4.93 13.26
C ILE A 202 3.97 -4.72 13.94
N ALA A 203 3.32 -5.79 14.42
CA ALA A 203 2.04 -5.68 15.14
C ALA A 203 2.20 -4.91 16.46
N GLU A 204 3.29 -5.10 17.19
CA GLU A 204 3.65 -4.34 18.39
C GLU A 204 3.88 -2.85 18.09
N MET A 205 4.64 -2.54 17.03
CA MET A 205 4.85 -1.15 16.58
C MET A 205 3.53 -0.46 16.19
N LEU A 206 2.51 -1.23 15.79
CA LEU A 206 1.14 -0.77 15.52
C LEU A 206 0.25 -0.74 16.78
N GLY A 207 0.84 -0.98 17.98
CA GLY A 207 0.15 -0.90 19.27
C GLY A 207 -0.75 -2.09 19.62
N ASP A 208 -0.73 -3.17 18.83
CA ASP A 208 -1.60 -4.32 19.11
C ASP A 208 -1.03 -5.65 18.59
N ARG A 209 -0.49 -6.45 19.50
CA ARG A 209 0.06 -7.79 19.21
C ARG A 209 -0.92 -8.75 18.56
N LYS A 210 -2.23 -8.56 18.71
CA LYS A 210 -3.26 -9.41 18.10
C LYS A 210 -3.38 -9.20 16.58
N LYS A 211 -2.82 -8.14 16.04
CA LYS A 211 -2.88 -7.80 14.60
C LYS A 211 -1.91 -8.57 13.71
N VAL A 212 -1.19 -9.55 14.20
CA VAL A 212 -0.19 -10.34 13.43
C VAL A 212 -0.76 -10.86 12.09
N ARG A 213 -1.98 -11.43 12.11
CA ARG A 213 -2.64 -11.93 10.89
C ARG A 213 -3.01 -10.80 9.92
N ALA A 214 -3.41 -9.64 10.45
CA ALA A 214 -3.72 -8.47 9.63
C ALA A 214 -2.45 -7.89 9.00
N VAL A 215 -1.32 -7.84 9.72
CA VAL A 215 -0.01 -7.47 9.20
C VAL A 215 0.42 -8.42 8.07
N ALA A 216 0.28 -9.74 8.27
CA ALA A 216 0.59 -10.73 7.24
C ALA A 216 -0.27 -10.53 5.97
N ARG A 217 -1.57 -10.22 6.10
CA ARG A 217 -2.45 -9.89 4.96
C ARG A 217 -2.03 -8.58 4.28
N ALA A 218 -1.60 -7.57 5.04
CA ALA A 218 -1.10 -6.32 4.47
C ALA A 218 0.19 -6.55 3.67
N CYS A 219 1.11 -7.40 4.17
CA CYS A 219 2.31 -7.81 3.42
C CYS A 219 1.95 -8.59 2.14
N ALA A 220 0.99 -9.52 2.20
CA ALA A 220 0.51 -10.27 1.03
C ALA A 220 -0.20 -9.38 0.00
N GLY A 221 -0.82 -8.29 0.43
CA GLY A 221 -1.47 -7.29 -0.43
C GLY A 221 -0.51 -6.31 -1.10
N ASN A 222 0.80 -6.37 -0.79
CA ASN A 222 1.80 -5.51 -1.42
C ASN A 222 1.90 -5.82 -2.93
N ARG A 223 1.87 -4.75 -3.74
CA ARG A 223 2.00 -4.79 -5.21
C ARG A 223 3.33 -4.24 -5.71
N LEU A 224 4.14 -3.70 -4.81
CA LEU A 224 5.41 -3.05 -5.10
C LEU A 224 6.54 -3.87 -4.50
N ALA A 225 6.91 -4.95 -5.18
CA ALA A 225 8.06 -5.76 -4.79
C ALA A 225 9.30 -4.88 -4.59
N VAL A 226 10.10 -5.17 -3.61
CA VAL A 226 11.34 -4.48 -3.21
C VAL A 226 11.17 -3.03 -2.81
N VAL A 227 10.33 -2.26 -3.47
CA VAL A 227 10.03 -0.85 -3.13
C VAL A 227 9.35 -0.75 -1.76
N ILE A 228 8.40 -1.66 -1.49
CA ILE A 228 7.87 -1.91 -0.15
C ILE A 228 8.44 -3.26 0.30
N PRO A 229 9.44 -3.28 1.20
CA PRO A 229 10.27 -4.44 1.43
C PRO A 229 9.59 -5.48 2.35
N CYS A 230 8.43 -6.00 1.95
CA CYS A 230 7.72 -7.02 2.71
C CYS A 230 8.48 -8.36 2.78
N HIS A 231 9.53 -8.56 1.96
CA HIS A 231 10.45 -9.69 2.09
C HIS A 231 11.28 -9.63 3.38
N ARG A 232 11.50 -8.46 3.99
CA ARG A 232 12.21 -8.30 5.27
C ARG A 232 11.37 -8.69 6.48
N VAL A 233 10.08 -9.07 6.29
CA VAL A 233 9.24 -9.57 7.38
C VAL A 233 9.26 -11.08 7.41
N VAL A 234 9.63 -11.64 8.58
CA VAL A 234 9.79 -13.09 8.80
C VAL A 234 8.85 -13.58 9.91
N SER A 235 8.70 -14.90 10.05
CA SER A 235 7.98 -15.48 11.18
C SER A 235 8.77 -15.38 12.48
N LYS A 236 8.11 -15.63 13.62
CA LYS A 236 8.70 -15.47 14.96
C LYS A 236 9.97 -16.33 15.18
N ASN A 237 10.03 -17.51 14.56
CA ASN A 237 11.17 -18.42 14.60
C ASN A 237 12.22 -18.15 13.52
N GLY A 238 12.10 -17.03 12.77
CA GLY A 238 13.00 -16.68 11.68
C GLY A 238 12.75 -17.43 10.36
N GLU A 239 11.79 -18.35 10.34
CA GLU A 239 11.46 -19.07 9.10
C GLU A 239 10.85 -18.14 8.05
N LEU A 240 11.12 -18.44 6.79
CA LEU A 240 10.55 -17.73 5.66
C LEU A 240 9.10 -18.17 5.45
N SER A 241 8.18 -17.34 5.92
CA SER A 241 6.76 -17.48 5.59
C SER A 241 6.43 -16.76 4.29
N GLY A 242 5.30 -17.07 3.70
CA GLY A 242 4.80 -16.66 2.41
C GLY A 242 5.31 -15.33 1.84
N TYR A 243 5.53 -15.31 0.56
CA TYR A 243 5.86 -14.12 -0.22
C TYR A 243 5.06 -14.14 -1.51
N ARG A 244 4.47 -13.03 -1.91
CA ARG A 244 3.58 -12.96 -3.10
C ARG A 244 4.23 -13.49 -4.36
N TRP A 245 5.54 -13.28 -4.50
CA TRP A 245 6.32 -13.69 -5.67
C TRP A 245 7.19 -14.93 -5.43
N GLY A 246 6.86 -15.72 -4.40
CA GLY A 246 7.51 -17.00 -4.08
C GLY A 246 8.58 -16.88 -2.99
N VAL A 247 8.60 -17.88 -2.10
CA VAL A 247 9.53 -17.93 -0.95
C VAL A 247 11.00 -18.00 -1.39
N LYS A 248 11.29 -18.65 -2.53
CA LYS A 248 12.64 -18.73 -3.11
C LYS A 248 13.21 -17.33 -3.39
N ARG A 249 12.44 -16.45 -4.04
CA ARG A 249 12.84 -15.06 -4.30
C ARG A 249 13.02 -14.26 -3.01
N LYS A 250 12.17 -14.49 -2.01
CA LYS A 250 12.33 -13.86 -0.68
C LYS A 250 13.66 -14.24 -0.06
N GLN A 251 14.02 -15.52 -0.11
CA GLN A 251 15.30 -16.00 0.41
C GLN A 251 16.49 -15.38 -0.33
N GLN A 252 16.44 -15.34 -1.66
CA GLN A 252 17.48 -14.73 -2.49
C GLN A 252 17.69 -13.24 -2.15
N LEU A 253 16.57 -12.47 -2.01
CA LEU A 253 16.62 -11.06 -1.59
C LEU A 253 17.30 -10.89 -0.24
N LEU A 254 16.88 -11.64 0.78
CA LEU A 254 17.43 -11.56 2.13
C LEU A 254 18.90 -11.96 2.18
N THR A 255 19.30 -13.01 1.44
CA THR A 255 20.71 -13.45 1.35
C THR A 255 21.56 -12.34 0.71
N LYS A 256 21.10 -11.78 -0.40
CA LYS A 256 21.79 -10.68 -1.10
C LYS A 256 21.96 -9.45 -0.21
N GLU A 257 20.88 -9.04 0.46
CA GLU A 257 20.92 -7.87 1.36
C GLU A 257 21.93 -8.06 2.50
N LYS A 258 21.98 -9.24 3.12
CA LYS A 258 22.95 -9.54 4.18
C LYS A 258 24.40 -9.53 3.67
N THR A 259 24.65 -10.10 2.49
CA THR A 259 25.99 -10.14 1.90
C THR A 259 26.52 -8.71 1.63
N LEU A 260 25.67 -7.85 1.04
CA LEU A 260 26.05 -6.48 0.72
C LEU A 260 26.17 -5.58 1.98
N GLN A 261 25.42 -5.89 3.05
CA GLN A 261 25.56 -5.18 4.33
C GLN A 261 26.90 -5.49 5.02
N GLY A 262 27.37 -6.76 4.94
CA GLY A 262 28.65 -7.19 5.52
C GLY A 262 29.90 -6.66 4.77
N GLN A 263 29.72 -6.07 3.59
CA GLN A 263 30.78 -5.47 2.77
C GLN A 263 30.91 -3.95 2.94
N ARG A 264 30.00 -3.31 3.69
CA ARG A 264 30.00 -1.90 4.05
C ARG A 264 30.59 -1.66 5.43
#